data_d2964207ab7ab8bb49df69c822db4c10
#
_entry.id   d2964207ab7ab8bb49df69c822db4c10
#
_cell.length_a   1.000
_cell.length_b   1.000
_cell.length_c   1.000
_cell.angle_alpha   90.00
_cell.angle_beta   90.00
_cell.angle_gamma   90.00
#
_symmetry.space_group_name_H-M   'P 1'
#
loop_
_entity.id
_entity.type
_entity.pdbx_description
1 polymer ?
#
loop_
_entity_poly.entity_id
_entity_poly.type
_entity_poly.pdbx_seq_one_letter_code
_entity_poly.pdbx_strand_id
1 'polypeptide(L)'
;MEKNQRALRIKAFLEKDCGLAGYRLEDMVTDASVRRYFRVVRADGSTAVLMDDESPYTKIREFVKIDSLLRGIGVRAPEILAQKTEEGFLLLEDFGDRDFAAVLDGRNDAAVFKLAVDALLKIYKNARRPDYVKDMDDAFIVKDFRLFLDWYMPAVLGKGLSERQRRCLLYTSPSPRDKRQSR
;
A
#
# COMPACT_ATOMS: atom_id res chain seq x y z
N MET A 1 13.91 23.40 8.92
CA MET A 1 14.32 23.79 7.55
C MET A 1 13.88 22.77 6.50
N GLU A 2 14.06 21.47 6.69
CA GLU A 2 13.68 20.42 5.71
C GLU A 2 12.20 20.38 5.34
N LYS A 3 11.28 20.45 6.31
CA LYS A 3 9.82 20.44 6.04
C LYS A 3 9.40 21.58 5.10
N ASN A 4 9.99 22.76 5.25
CA ASN A 4 9.65 23.91 4.39
C ASN A 4 10.17 23.72 2.95
N GLN A 5 11.32 23.07 2.80
CA GLN A 5 11.90 22.75 1.49
C GLN A 5 11.07 21.68 0.75
N ARG A 6 10.57 20.68 1.49
CA ARG A 6 9.69 19.66 0.90
C ARG A 6 8.36 20.24 0.42
N ALA A 7 7.75 21.12 1.21
CA ALA A 7 6.52 21.83 0.81
C ALA A 7 6.71 22.66 -0.49
N LEU A 8 7.86 23.29 -0.65
CA LEU A 8 8.18 24.03 -1.89
C LEU A 8 8.33 23.10 -3.11
N ARG A 9 8.89 21.91 -2.94
CA ARG A 9 8.98 20.90 -4.00
C ARG A 9 7.60 20.36 -4.39
N ILE A 10 6.76 20.05 -3.40
CA ILE A 10 5.35 19.66 -3.64
C ILE A 10 4.63 20.73 -4.45
N LYS A 11 4.76 22.00 -4.04
CA LYS A 11 4.17 23.13 -4.75
C LYS A 11 4.68 23.20 -6.19
N ALA A 12 5.99 23.10 -6.38
CA ALA A 12 6.59 23.13 -7.72
C ALA A 12 6.08 21.98 -8.60
N PHE A 13 5.96 20.75 -8.08
CA PHE A 13 5.41 19.61 -8.79
C PHE A 13 3.96 19.86 -9.21
N LEU A 14 3.10 20.29 -8.28
CA LEU A 14 1.68 20.52 -8.60
C LEU A 14 1.47 21.67 -9.56
N GLU A 15 2.17 22.78 -9.40
CA GLU A 15 1.99 23.97 -10.25
C GLU A 15 2.68 23.85 -11.61
N LYS A 16 3.95 23.39 -11.65
CA LYS A 16 4.75 23.39 -12.87
C LYS A 16 4.61 22.09 -13.67
N ASP A 17 4.69 20.94 -12.98
CA ASP A 17 4.68 19.64 -13.67
C ASP A 17 3.25 19.16 -13.94
N CYS A 18 2.28 19.45 -13.03
CA CYS A 18 0.88 19.08 -13.18
C CYS A 18 -0.01 20.22 -13.74
N GLY A 19 0.48 21.45 -13.83
CA GLY A 19 -0.29 22.61 -14.32
C GLY A 19 -1.47 23.01 -13.42
N LEU A 20 -1.45 22.66 -12.14
CA LEU A 20 -2.52 22.95 -11.21
C LEU A 20 -2.36 24.35 -10.61
N ALA A 21 -3.43 25.14 -10.62
CA ALA A 21 -3.50 26.44 -9.96
C ALA A 21 -4.71 26.50 -9.03
N GLY A 22 -4.61 27.25 -7.94
CA GLY A 22 -5.73 27.48 -7.03
C GLY A 22 -6.23 26.22 -6.31
N TYR A 23 -5.36 25.24 -6.10
CA TYR A 23 -5.69 24.01 -5.37
C TYR A 23 -5.56 24.19 -3.84
N ARG A 24 -6.21 23.31 -3.09
CA ARG A 24 -6.04 23.14 -1.65
C ARG A 24 -5.52 21.73 -1.37
N LEU A 25 -4.60 21.60 -0.41
CA LEU A 25 -4.13 20.31 0.10
C LEU A 25 -4.84 20.01 1.42
N GLU A 26 -5.36 18.79 1.52
CA GLU A 26 -5.92 18.22 2.73
C GLU A 26 -5.12 16.99 3.14
N ASP A 27 -4.68 16.93 4.40
CA ASP A 27 -3.97 15.77 4.92
C ASP A 27 -4.89 14.55 4.91
N MET A 28 -4.37 13.42 4.41
CA MET A 28 -5.05 12.14 4.50
C MET A 28 -4.43 11.30 5.61
N VAL A 29 -5.28 10.64 6.41
CA VAL A 29 -4.81 9.72 7.45
C VAL A 29 -4.10 8.55 6.79
N THR A 30 -2.87 8.28 7.22
CA THR A 30 -2.07 7.15 6.73
C THR A 30 -1.78 6.20 7.87
N ASP A 31 -2.09 4.92 7.70
CA ASP A 31 -1.69 3.88 8.62
C ASP A 31 -0.22 3.53 8.40
N ALA A 32 0.55 3.41 9.48
CA ALA A 32 1.90 2.83 9.58
C ALA A 32 2.81 2.92 8.32
N SER A 33 2.61 3.92 7.46
CA SER A 33 3.37 4.14 6.23
C SER A 33 4.30 5.35 6.39
N VAL A 34 5.50 5.24 5.83
CA VAL A 34 6.43 6.39 5.70
C VAL A 34 6.00 7.32 4.56
N ARG A 35 5.10 6.89 3.69
CA ARG A 35 4.52 7.72 2.63
C ARG A 35 3.47 8.63 3.22
N ARG A 36 3.43 9.87 2.74
CA ARG A 36 2.38 10.82 3.05
C ARG A 36 1.43 10.93 1.86
N TYR A 37 0.17 11.12 2.17
CA TYR A 37 -0.85 11.31 1.15
C TYR A 37 -1.62 12.60 1.44
N PHE A 38 -1.93 13.34 0.38
CA PHE A 38 -2.69 14.58 0.45
C PHE A 38 -3.79 14.54 -0.60
N ARG A 39 -5.00 14.89 -0.22
CA ARG A 39 -6.04 15.15 -1.21
C ARG A 39 -5.84 16.52 -1.80
N VAL A 40 -5.67 16.57 -3.11
CA VAL A 40 -5.56 17.81 -3.89
C VAL A 40 -6.96 18.17 -4.35
N VAL A 41 -7.55 19.19 -3.76
CA VAL A 41 -8.86 19.72 -4.17
C VAL A 41 -8.63 20.86 -5.14
N ARG A 42 -9.08 20.70 -6.39
CA ARG A 42 -8.92 21.67 -7.45
C ARG A 42 -9.97 22.78 -7.36
N ALA A 43 -9.75 23.88 -8.07
CA ALA A 43 -10.67 25.02 -8.09
C ALA A 43 -12.08 24.67 -8.61
N ASP A 44 -12.20 23.68 -9.49
CA ASP A 44 -13.46 23.16 -10.02
C ASP A 44 -14.16 22.16 -9.09
N GLY A 45 -13.59 21.89 -7.91
CA GLY A 45 -14.10 20.92 -6.95
C GLY A 45 -13.70 19.47 -7.23
N SER A 46 -13.03 19.18 -8.34
CA SER A 46 -12.49 17.84 -8.60
C SER A 46 -11.31 17.52 -7.68
N THR A 47 -11.09 16.24 -7.41
CA THR A 47 -10.04 15.80 -6.48
C THR A 47 -9.03 14.87 -7.15
N ALA A 48 -7.83 14.84 -6.60
CA ALA A 48 -6.78 13.90 -6.90
C ALA A 48 -6.01 13.60 -5.60
N VAL A 49 -5.19 12.55 -5.60
CA VAL A 49 -4.34 12.20 -4.46
C VAL A 49 -2.88 12.40 -4.80
N LEU A 50 -2.21 13.28 -4.07
CA LEU A 50 -0.76 13.40 -4.11
C LEU A 50 -0.16 12.34 -3.17
N MET A 51 0.65 11.44 -3.71
CA MET A 51 1.54 10.58 -2.94
C MET A 51 2.90 11.25 -2.85
N ASP A 52 3.36 11.44 -1.61
CA ASP A 52 4.66 12.01 -1.26
C ASP A 52 5.50 10.95 -0.55
N ASP A 53 6.51 10.46 -1.26
CA ASP A 53 7.40 9.39 -0.85
C ASP A 53 8.84 9.91 -0.75
N GLU A 54 9.21 10.40 0.43
CA GLU A 54 10.53 10.99 0.71
C GLU A 54 11.57 9.93 1.11
N SER A 55 11.14 8.71 1.36
CA SER A 55 12.04 7.68 1.87
C SER A 55 12.92 7.07 0.78
N PRO A 56 14.24 6.97 0.99
CA PRO A 56 15.13 6.27 0.05
C PRO A 56 14.87 4.74 0.01
N TYR A 57 14.10 4.23 0.97
CA TYR A 57 13.75 2.81 1.06
C TYR A 57 12.45 2.47 0.34
N THR A 58 11.72 3.47 -0.10
CA THR A 58 10.45 3.26 -0.76
C THR A 58 10.65 3.09 -2.25
N LYS A 59 9.79 2.30 -2.80
CA LYS A 59 9.94 1.79 -4.15
C LYS A 59 8.85 2.40 -5.02
N ILE A 60 8.85 3.73 -5.15
CA ILE A 60 7.87 4.46 -5.95
C ILE A 60 7.82 3.94 -7.40
N ARG A 61 8.98 3.62 -7.98
CA ARG A 61 9.05 3.04 -9.33
C ARG A 61 8.42 1.66 -9.41
N GLU A 62 8.52 0.86 -8.34
CA GLU A 62 7.85 -0.43 -8.25
C GLU A 62 6.34 -0.25 -8.10
N PHE A 63 5.89 0.78 -7.36
CA PHE A 63 4.48 1.14 -7.31
C PHE A 63 3.92 1.39 -8.72
N VAL A 64 4.59 2.23 -9.52
CA VAL A 64 4.19 2.54 -10.90
C VAL A 64 4.14 1.27 -11.77
N LYS A 65 5.13 0.37 -11.63
CA LYS A 65 5.15 -0.89 -12.39
C LYS A 65 4.01 -1.84 -11.98
N ILE A 66 3.73 -1.95 -10.69
CA ILE A 66 2.63 -2.80 -10.19
C ILE A 66 1.27 -2.22 -10.57
N ASP A 67 1.12 -0.90 -10.48
CA ASP A 67 -0.11 -0.23 -10.94
C ASP A 67 -0.39 -0.55 -12.41
N SER A 68 0.60 -0.36 -13.28
CA SER A 68 0.49 -0.68 -14.71
C SER A 68 0.15 -2.16 -14.96
N LEU A 69 0.75 -3.08 -14.19
CA LEU A 69 0.44 -4.50 -14.28
C LEU A 69 -1.02 -4.79 -13.90
N LEU A 70 -1.49 -4.25 -12.79
CA LEU A 70 -2.87 -4.46 -12.29
C LEU A 70 -3.90 -3.89 -13.28
N ARG A 71 -3.68 -2.69 -13.79
CA ARG A 71 -4.55 -2.08 -14.80
C ARG A 71 -4.54 -2.88 -16.10
N GLY A 72 -3.38 -3.37 -16.53
CA GLY A 72 -3.23 -4.19 -17.74
C GLY A 72 -4.02 -5.50 -17.71
N ILE A 73 -4.27 -6.07 -16.54
CA ILE A 73 -5.10 -7.27 -16.37
C ILE A 73 -6.54 -6.96 -15.97
N GLY A 74 -6.95 -5.68 -16.05
CA GLY A 74 -8.32 -5.24 -15.77
C GLY A 74 -8.69 -5.17 -14.29
N VAL A 75 -7.70 -5.12 -13.40
CA VAL A 75 -7.91 -4.78 -11.99
C VAL A 75 -7.93 -3.27 -11.84
N ARG A 76 -8.91 -2.75 -11.10
CA ARG A 76 -9.02 -1.31 -10.82
C ARG A 76 -7.88 -0.88 -9.89
N ALA A 77 -6.96 -0.11 -10.41
CA ALA A 77 -5.92 0.59 -9.67
C ALA A 77 -5.99 2.09 -10.01
N PRO A 78 -5.50 3.00 -9.14
CA PRO A 78 -5.65 4.43 -9.36
C PRO A 78 -4.88 4.88 -10.61
N GLU A 79 -5.49 5.71 -11.43
CA GLU A 79 -4.79 6.30 -12.57
C GLU A 79 -3.65 7.21 -12.08
N ILE A 80 -2.46 7.02 -12.66
CA ILE A 80 -1.33 7.91 -12.42
C ILE A 80 -1.47 9.10 -13.36
N LEU A 81 -1.96 10.23 -12.83
CA LEU A 81 -2.23 11.45 -13.62
C LEU A 81 -0.93 12.19 -13.94
N ALA A 82 0.04 12.18 -13.02
CA ALA A 82 1.37 12.73 -13.21
C ALA A 82 2.38 12.03 -12.30
N GLN A 83 3.65 12.04 -12.68
CA GLN A 83 4.70 11.42 -11.89
C GLN A 83 6.02 12.18 -11.98
N LYS A 84 6.74 12.21 -10.83
CA LYS A 84 8.11 12.69 -10.71
C LYS A 84 8.85 11.78 -9.74
N THR A 85 9.14 10.59 -10.21
CA THR A 85 9.64 9.47 -9.37
C THR A 85 10.99 9.74 -8.76
N GLU A 86 11.84 10.56 -9.40
CA GLU A 86 13.14 10.98 -8.90
C GLU A 86 13.02 11.89 -7.68
N GLU A 87 11.91 12.60 -7.51
CA GLU A 87 11.60 13.41 -6.34
C GLU A 87 10.63 12.73 -5.37
N GLY A 88 10.11 11.55 -5.73
CA GLY A 88 9.18 10.78 -4.89
C GLY A 88 7.73 11.23 -4.98
N PHE A 89 7.29 11.83 -6.10
CA PHE A 89 5.92 12.33 -6.26
C PHE A 89 5.12 11.54 -7.29
N LEU A 90 3.87 11.22 -6.95
CA LEU A 90 2.85 10.80 -7.89
C LEU A 90 1.56 11.60 -7.62
N LEU A 91 0.90 12.03 -8.69
CA LEU A 91 -0.48 12.49 -8.65
C LEU A 91 -1.38 11.38 -9.15
N LEU A 92 -2.29 10.92 -8.32
CA LEU A 92 -3.12 9.75 -8.54
C LEU A 92 -4.59 10.14 -8.64
N GLU A 93 -5.38 9.29 -9.29
CA GLU A 93 -6.83 9.31 -9.22
C GLU A 93 -7.29 9.19 -7.76
N ASP A 94 -8.29 9.98 -7.36
CA ASP A 94 -8.92 9.91 -6.05
C ASP A 94 -10.14 8.98 -6.11
N PHE A 95 -10.13 7.91 -5.34
CA PHE A 95 -11.26 6.99 -5.21
C PHE A 95 -12.31 7.45 -4.18
N GLY A 96 -12.07 8.58 -3.52
CA GLY A 96 -12.91 9.09 -2.42
C GLY A 96 -12.72 8.29 -1.14
N ASP A 97 -13.71 8.41 -0.23
CA ASP A 97 -13.61 7.89 1.14
C ASP A 97 -14.43 6.59 1.36
N ARG A 98 -14.93 5.98 0.28
CA ARG A 98 -15.74 4.75 0.37
C ARG A 98 -14.85 3.50 0.31
N ASP A 99 -14.21 3.18 1.41
CA ASP A 99 -13.51 1.93 1.61
C ASP A 99 -14.45 0.78 2.06
N PHE A 100 -13.91 -0.42 2.22
CA PHE A 100 -14.69 -1.57 2.68
C PHE A 100 -15.27 -1.34 4.09
N ALA A 101 -14.51 -0.71 4.99
CA ALA A 101 -14.97 -0.45 6.35
C ALA A 101 -16.17 0.51 6.36
N ALA A 102 -16.17 1.51 5.48
CA ALA A 102 -17.25 2.48 5.36
C ALA A 102 -18.54 1.91 4.71
N VAL A 103 -18.44 0.83 3.94
CA VAL A 103 -19.59 0.29 3.19
C VAL A 103 -20.13 -1.03 3.74
N LEU A 104 -19.40 -1.72 4.60
CA LEU A 104 -19.87 -2.94 5.27
C LEU A 104 -20.91 -2.56 6.34
N ASP A 105 -22.12 -3.12 6.24
CA ASP A 105 -23.26 -2.82 7.12
C ASP A 105 -23.96 -4.07 7.65
N GLY A 106 -23.39 -5.26 7.43
CA GLY A 106 -23.95 -6.55 7.80
C GLY A 106 -25.06 -7.06 6.87
N ARG A 107 -25.53 -6.25 5.91
CA ARG A 107 -26.63 -6.61 5.00
C ARG A 107 -26.10 -6.94 3.60
N ASN A 108 -25.07 -6.21 3.17
CA ASN A 108 -24.50 -6.32 1.82
C ASN A 108 -23.10 -6.95 1.81
N ASP A 109 -22.58 -7.38 2.95
CA ASP A 109 -21.21 -7.84 3.15
C ASP A 109 -20.78 -8.88 2.12
N ALA A 110 -21.64 -9.87 1.83
CA ALA A 110 -21.32 -10.90 0.85
C ALA A 110 -21.08 -10.32 -0.56
N ALA A 111 -21.85 -9.30 -0.96
CA ALA A 111 -21.69 -8.64 -2.26
C ALA A 111 -20.40 -7.81 -2.30
N VAL A 112 -20.10 -7.13 -1.21
CA VAL A 112 -18.86 -6.31 -1.08
C VAL A 112 -17.63 -7.22 -1.08
N PHE A 113 -17.62 -8.30 -0.28
CA PHE A 113 -16.51 -9.25 -0.29
C PHE A 113 -16.35 -9.97 -1.63
N LYS A 114 -17.45 -10.19 -2.35
CA LYS A 114 -17.37 -10.75 -3.70
C LYS A 114 -16.53 -9.88 -4.64
N LEU A 115 -16.61 -8.54 -4.55
CA LEU A 115 -15.78 -7.64 -5.35
C LEU A 115 -14.29 -7.86 -5.09
N ALA A 116 -13.90 -8.03 -3.82
CA ALA A 116 -12.51 -8.32 -3.46
C ALA A 116 -12.06 -9.67 -4.01
N VAL A 117 -12.90 -10.71 -3.86
CA VAL A 117 -12.61 -12.05 -4.40
C VAL A 117 -12.49 -12.02 -5.92
N ASP A 118 -13.38 -11.33 -6.61
CA ASP A 118 -13.32 -11.18 -8.07
C ASP A 118 -12.02 -10.49 -8.53
N ALA A 119 -11.57 -9.47 -7.81
CA ALA A 119 -10.28 -8.81 -8.08
C ALA A 119 -9.10 -9.77 -7.87
N LEU A 120 -9.09 -10.52 -6.76
CA LEU A 120 -8.07 -11.54 -6.49
C LEU A 120 -8.06 -12.65 -7.56
N LEU A 121 -9.23 -13.10 -8.01
CA LEU A 121 -9.34 -14.07 -9.07
C LEU A 121 -8.82 -13.55 -10.42
N LYS A 122 -9.03 -12.27 -10.72
CA LYS A 122 -8.43 -11.64 -11.91
C LYS A 122 -6.91 -11.65 -11.83
N ILE A 123 -6.34 -11.29 -10.68
CA ILE A 123 -4.89 -11.34 -10.46
C ILE A 123 -4.41 -12.78 -10.64
N TYR A 124 -5.01 -13.73 -9.95
CA TYR A 124 -4.60 -15.14 -10.00
C TYR A 124 -4.63 -15.75 -11.41
N LYS A 125 -5.66 -15.42 -12.20
CA LYS A 125 -5.85 -15.99 -13.54
C LYS A 125 -5.00 -15.32 -14.61
N ASN A 126 -4.75 -14.02 -14.49
CA ASN A 126 -4.22 -13.21 -15.59
C ASN A 126 -2.83 -12.61 -15.29
N ALA A 127 -2.46 -12.42 -14.03
CA ALA A 127 -1.15 -11.89 -13.72
C ALA A 127 -0.08 -12.96 -13.93
N ARG A 128 0.89 -12.65 -14.78
CA ARG A 128 2.16 -13.37 -14.81
C ARG A 128 3.12 -12.64 -13.89
N ARG A 129 3.78 -13.37 -13.01
CA ARG A 129 4.76 -12.77 -12.10
C ARG A 129 5.92 -12.17 -12.92
N PRO A 130 6.14 -10.86 -12.87
CA PRO A 130 7.29 -10.25 -13.50
C PRO A 130 8.58 -10.56 -12.70
N ASP A 131 9.74 -10.51 -13.34
CA ASP A 131 11.03 -10.81 -12.72
C ASP A 131 11.38 -9.88 -11.55
N TYR A 132 10.83 -8.65 -11.55
CA TYR A 132 11.03 -7.70 -10.45
C TYR A 132 10.17 -7.98 -9.21
N VAL A 133 9.20 -8.89 -9.28
CA VAL A 133 8.41 -9.33 -8.12
C VAL A 133 9.08 -10.56 -7.52
N LYS A 134 9.60 -10.40 -6.31
CA LYS A 134 10.27 -11.47 -5.59
C LYS A 134 9.31 -12.57 -5.15
N ASP A 135 9.81 -13.78 -5.03
CA ASP A 135 9.08 -14.86 -4.36
C ASP A 135 8.92 -14.53 -2.88
N MET A 136 7.79 -14.95 -2.32
CA MET A 136 7.61 -15.04 -0.88
C MET A 136 8.31 -16.31 -0.42
N ASP A 137 9.58 -16.18 -0.04
CA ASP A 137 10.37 -17.29 0.48
C ASP A 137 10.17 -17.45 2.01
N ASP A 138 10.70 -18.56 2.55
CA ASP A 138 10.59 -18.85 3.97
C ASP A 138 11.29 -17.79 4.83
N ALA A 139 12.35 -17.16 4.34
CA ALA A 139 13.05 -16.08 5.04
C ALA A 139 12.18 -14.83 5.18
N PHE A 140 11.40 -14.49 4.14
CA PHE A 140 10.45 -13.38 4.19
C PHE A 140 9.36 -13.64 5.22
N ILE A 141 8.76 -14.85 5.21
CA ILE A 141 7.72 -15.25 6.16
C ILE A 141 8.24 -15.22 7.60
N VAL A 142 9.42 -15.79 7.84
CA VAL A 142 10.05 -15.78 9.18
C VAL A 142 10.33 -14.36 9.66
N LYS A 143 10.75 -13.46 8.75
CA LYS A 143 10.98 -12.06 9.10
C LYS A 143 9.71 -11.38 9.59
N ASP A 144 8.59 -11.57 8.89
CA ASP A 144 7.30 -10.98 9.29
C ASP A 144 6.79 -11.58 10.61
N PHE A 145 6.93 -12.89 10.80
CA PHE A 145 6.62 -13.54 12.07
C PHE A 145 7.45 -13.00 13.24
N ARG A 146 8.71 -12.64 13.00
CA ARG A 146 9.56 -12.03 14.02
C ARG A 146 9.04 -10.69 14.52
N LEU A 147 8.34 -9.91 13.70
CA LEU A 147 7.71 -8.67 14.15
C LEU A 147 6.70 -8.93 15.28
N PHE A 148 5.90 -10.00 15.16
CA PHE A 148 4.99 -10.41 16.22
C PHE A 148 5.76 -10.77 17.51
N LEU A 149 6.83 -11.55 17.38
CA LEU A 149 7.62 -12.04 18.52
C LEU A 149 8.44 -10.94 19.20
N ASP A 150 8.99 -10.03 18.43
CA ASP A 150 9.98 -9.06 18.91
C ASP A 150 9.34 -7.72 19.32
N TRP A 151 8.16 -7.40 18.80
CA TRP A 151 7.46 -6.15 19.07
C TRP A 151 6.11 -6.34 19.76
N TYR A 152 5.20 -7.13 19.19
CA TYR A 152 3.85 -7.27 19.73
C TYR A 152 3.85 -8.00 21.08
N MET A 153 4.53 -9.13 21.17
CA MET A 153 4.53 -9.92 22.40
C MET A 153 5.12 -9.18 23.61
N PRO A 154 6.26 -8.48 23.50
CA PRO A 154 6.75 -7.64 24.59
C PRO A 154 5.81 -6.50 24.97
N ALA A 155 5.19 -5.84 23.96
CA ALA A 155 4.29 -4.72 24.21
C ALA A 155 2.99 -5.15 24.93
N VAL A 156 2.44 -6.32 24.60
CA VAL A 156 1.18 -6.82 25.19
C VAL A 156 1.41 -7.58 26.48
N LEU A 157 2.43 -8.44 26.53
CA LEU A 157 2.70 -9.29 27.70
C LEU A 157 3.66 -8.67 28.71
N GLY A 158 4.28 -7.53 28.38
CA GLY A 158 5.30 -6.89 29.21
C GLY A 158 6.59 -7.71 29.38
N LYS A 159 6.72 -8.83 28.68
CA LYS A 159 7.90 -9.71 28.68
C LYS A 159 8.06 -10.43 27.35
N GLY A 160 9.30 -10.63 26.95
CA GLY A 160 9.62 -11.41 25.76
C GLY A 160 9.37 -12.92 25.99
N LEU A 161 9.24 -13.64 24.89
CA LEU A 161 9.15 -15.09 24.91
C LEU A 161 10.52 -15.73 25.18
N SER A 162 10.51 -16.86 25.89
CA SER A 162 11.72 -17.68 26.03
C SER A 162 12.16 -18.26 24.68
N GLU A 163 13.43 -18.62 24.57
CA GLU A 163 14.01 -19.23 23.36
C GLU A 163 13.21 -20.46 22.89
N ARG A 164 12.76 -21.29 23.81
CA ARG A 164 11.93 -22.47 23.53
C ARG A 164 10.58 -22.07 22.91
N GLN A 165 9.92 -21.07 23.46
CA GLN A 165 8.63 -20.56 22.95
C GLN A 165 8.78 -19.92 21.57
N ARG A 166 9.85 -19.13 21.36
CA ARG A 166 10.19 -18.54 20.05
C ARG A 166 10.37 -19.62 19.00
N ARG A 167 11.16 -20.65 19.32
CA ARG A 167 11.40 -21.77 18.42
C ARG A 167 10.13 -22.54 18.10
N CYS A 168 9.29 -22.81 19.09
CA CYS A 168 8.02 -23.50 18.91
C CYS A 168 7.11 -22.73 17.93
N LEU A 169 6.93 -21.44 18.13
CA LEU A 169 6.10 -20.59 17.25
C LEU A 169 6.62 -20.50 15.82
N LEU A 170 7.93 -20.34 15.66
CA LEU A 170 8.54 -20.31 14.32
C LEU A 170 8.42 -21.65 13.59
N TYR A 171 8.47 -22.77 14.33
CA TYR A 171 8.37 -24.11 13.75
C TYR A 171 6.93 -24.50 13.41
N THR A 172 5.95 -23.98 14.13
CA THR A 172 4.51 -24.26 13.90
C THR A 172 3.88 -23.28 12.90
N SER A 173 4.64 -22.29 12.43
CA SER A 173 4.15 -21.38 11.39
C SER A 173 3.90 -22.15 10.10
N PRO A 174 2.67 -22.15 9.57
CA PRO A 174 2.38 -22.84 8.32
C PRO A 174 3.19 -22.23 7.19
N SER A 175 4.07 -23.02 6.60
CA SER A 175 4.71 -22.63 5.34
C SER A 175 3.64 -22.67 4.23
N PRO A 176 3.54 -21.64 3.35
CA PRO A 176 2.68 -21.71 2.18
C PRO A 176 3.00 -22.90 1.26
N ARG A 177 4.15 -23.53 1.47
CA ARG A 177 4.61 -24.74 0.76
C ARG A 177 4.33 -26.05 1.48
N ASP A 178 3.67 -26.01 2.64
CA ASP A 178 3.34 -27.27 3.35
C ASP A 178 2.27 -28.05 2.59
N LYS A 179 2.70 -29.02 1.81
CA LYS A 179 1.87 -29.90 1.00
C LYS A 179 0.83 -30.72 1.80
N ARG A 180 0.89 -30.70 3.13
CA ARG A 180 -0.06 -31.43 3.98
C ARG A 180 -1.39 -30.71 4.14
N GLN A 181 -1.49 -29.44 3.77
CA GLN A 181 -2.75 -28.68 3.80
C GLN A 181 -3.53 -28.70 2.48
N SER A 182 -3.03 -29.35 1.44
CA SER A 182 -3.67 -29.44 0.12
C SER A 182 -4.40 -30.79 -0.10
N ARG A 183 -4.97 -31.41 0.96
CA ARG A 183 -5.88 -32.55 0.84
C ARG A 183 -7.23 -32.26 1.45
#